data_77cd3a8d31f90743584b98c1f1a08c85
#
_entry.id   77cd3a8d31f90743584b98c1f1a08c85
#
_cell.length_a   1.000
_cell.length_b   1.000
_cell.length_c   1.000
_cell.angle_alpha   90.00
_cell.angle_beta   90.00
_cell.angle_gamma   90.00
#
_symmetry.space_group_name_H-M   'P 1'
#
loop_
_entity.id
_entity.type
_entity.pdbx_description
1 polymer ?
#
loop_
_entity_poly.entity_id
_entity_poly.type
_entity_poly.pdbx_seq_one_letter_code
_entity_poly.pdbx_strand_id
1 'polypeptide(L)'
;MRIPFLGENHSDIGGTKMKRIAAILLAVLALLLGACSVQRYSDAAMFCRRFNREYKESLLDIETATVTETDGCTVFSLTPDENILISLYTDSDGVRIKRISITAHGNVEEMQNGLFARFLAFCKCAVPAYSNGEDTY
;
A
#
# COMPACT_ATOMS: atom_id res chain seq x y z
N MET A 1 49.55 39.15 -0.95
CA MET A 1 48.80 39.00 -2.19
C MET A 1 47.97 37.73 -2.34
N ARG A 2 48.35 36.69 -1.64
CA ARG A 2 47.65 35.38 -1.76
C ARG A 2 46.54 35.15 -0.76
N ILE A 3 46.49 35.94 0.27
CA ILE A 3 45.51 35.81 1.35
C ILE A 3 44.05 36.06 0.89
N PRO A 4 43.74 37.08 0.08
CA PRO A 4 42.36 37.28 -0.41
C PRO A 4 41.90 36.16 -1.31
N PHE A 5 42.78 35.56 -2.09
CA PHE A 5 42.47 34.46 -2.96
C PHE A 5 42.05 33.19 -2.20
N LEU A 6 42.70 32.87 -1.11
CA LEU A 6 42.37 31.75 -0.24
C LEU A 6 41.04 31.95 0.45
N GLY A 7 40.67 33.17 0.81
CA GLY A 7 39.41 33.49 1.42
C GLY A 7 38.21 33.28 0.45
N GLU A 8 38.35 33.64 -0.79
CA GLU A 8 37.34 33.44 -1.83
C GLU A 8 37.10 31.97 -2.08
N ASN A 9 38.11 31.15 -2.21
CA ASN A 9 37.95 29.70 -2.40
C ASN A 9 37.25 29.01 -1.26
N HIS A 10 37.56 29.41 -0.03
CA HIS A 10 36.90 28.83 1.13
C HIS A 10 35.42 29.19 1.22
N SER A 11 35.06 30.42 0.86
CA SER A 11 33.67 30.88 0.80
C SER A 11 32.85 30.10 -0.25
N ASP A 12 33.39 29.88 -1.44
CA ASP A 12 32.73 29.15 -2.52
C ASP A 12 32.49 27.68 -2.15
N ILE A 13 33.43 27.02 -1.53
CA ILE A 13 33.29 25.62 -1.07
C ILE A 13 32.17 25.49 -0.04
N GLY A 14 32.08 26.41 0.92
CA GLY A 14 31.03 26.41 1.94
C GLY A 14 29.65 26.60 1.36
N GLY A 15 29.47 27.54 0.43
CA GLY A 15 28.20 27.80 -0.27
C GLY A 15 27.72 26.61 -1.09
N THR A 16 28.61 25.94 -1.81
CA THR A 16 28.30 24.76 -2.62
C THR A 16 27.82 23.57 -1.77
N LYS A 17 28.46 23.34 -0.62
CA LYS A 17 28.04 22.27 0.30
C LYS A 17 26.63 22.50 0.87
N MET A 18 26.30 23.71 1.26
CA MET A 18 24.96 24.05 1.78
C MET A 18 23.88 23.85 0.73
N LYS A 19 24.11 24.23 -0.52
CA LYS A 19 23.17 24.01 -1.62
C LYS A 19 22.93 22.53 -1.88
N ARG A 20 23.95 21.69 -1.85
CA ARG A 20 23.82 20.24 -2.03
C ARG A 20 23.03 19.59 -0.90
N ILE A 21 23.30 19.96 0.33
CA ILE A 21 22.58 19.43 1.51
C ILE A 21 21.10 19.83 1.43
N ALA A 22 20.78 21.07 1.09
CA ALA A 22 19.40 21.51 0.94
C ALA A 22 18.66 20.75 -0.18
N ALA A 23 19.32 20.49 -1.32
CA ALA A 23 18.74 19.71 -2.41
C ALA A 23 18.47 18.25 -2.01
N ILE A 24 19.37 17.61 -1.29
CA ILE A 24 19.20 16.24 -0.79
C ILE A 24 18.05 16.17 0.22
N LEU A 25 17.96 17.12 1.15
CA LEU A 25 16.87 17.17 2.15
C LEU A 25 15.51 17.34 1.47
N LEU A 26 15.41 18.19 0.46
CA LEU A 26 14.17 18.37 -0.30
C LEU A 26 13.77 17.11 -1.05
N ALA A 27 14.72 16.40 -1.67
CA ALA A 27 14.47 15.15 -2.37
C ALA A 27 13.97 14.05 -1.41
N VAL A 28 14.60 13.90 -0.26
CA VAL A 28 14.18 12.93 0.77
C VAL A 28 12.79 13.27 1.30
N LEU A 29 12.51 14.53 1.58
CA LEU A 29 11.20 14.98 2.04
C LEU A 29 10.10 14.69 1.00
N ALA A 30 10.35 14.96 -0.28
CA ALA A 30 9.43 14.66 -1.35
C ALA A 30 9.13 13.16 -1.47
N LEU A 31 10.13 12.30 -1.33
CA LEU A 31 9.96 10.85 -1.34
C LEU A 31 9.13 10.36 -0.14
N LEU A 32 9.38 10.88 1.05
CA LEU A 32 8.63 10.53 2.25
C LEU A 32 7.16 10.97 2.15
N LEU A 33 6.89 12.16 1.67
CA LEU A 33 5.54 12.67 1.46
C LEU A 33 4.80 11.88 0.38
N GLY A 34 5.47 11.54 -0.71
CA GLY A 34 4.90 10.73 -1.79
C GLY A 34 4.53 9.33 -1.32
N ALA A 35 5.42 8.64 -0.61
CA ALA A 35 5.17 7.31 -0.06
C ALA A 35 4.03 7.33 0.98
N CYS A 36 4.02 8.31 1.87
CA CYS A 36 2.95 8.45 2.87
C CYS A 36 1.59 8.73 2.22
N SER A 37 1.51 9.53 1.16
CA SER A 37 0.24 9.86 0.52
C SER A 37 -0.39 8.66 -0.17
N VAL A 38 0.38 7.83 -0.88
CA VAL A 38 -0.13 6.65 -1.59
C VAL A 38 -0.67 5.60 -0.60
N GLN A 39 0.04 5.32 0.48
CA GLN A 39 -0.40 4.34 1.48
C GLN A 39 -1.53 4.83 2.37
N ARG A 40 -1.56 6.12 2.67
CA ARG A 40 -2.48 6.68 3.67
C ARG A 40 -3.89 6.89 3.14
N TYR A 41 -4.05 7.17 1.87
CA TYR A 41 -5.34 7.55 1.27
C TYR A 41 -5.92 6.53 0.30
N SER A 42 -5.25 5.41 0.07
CA SER A 42 -5.77 4.33 -0.76
C SER A 42 -6.82 3.53 0.00
N ASP A 43 -7.99 3.34 -0.61
CA ASP A 43 -9.05 2.47 -0.06
C ASP A 43 -8.56 1.03 0.10
N ALA A 44 -7.71 0.57 -0.80
CA ALA A 44 -7.11 -0.77 -0.73
C ALA A 44 -6.25 -0.94 0.52
N ALA A 45 -5.42 0.04 0.85
CA ALA A 45 -4.62 0.01 2.07
C ALA A 45 -5.50 0.09 3.33
N MET A 46 -6.53 0.91 3.31
CA MET A 46 -7.51 1.01 4.41
C MET A 46 -8.28 -0.29 4.59
N PHE A 47 -8.70 -0.93 3.51
CA PHE A 47 -9.34 -2.24 3.55
C PHE A 47 -8.44 -3.28 4.23
N CYS A 48 -7.17 -3.38 3.83
CA CYS A 48 -6.22 -4.31 4.44
C CYS A 48 -6.11 -4.09 5.95
N ARG A 49 -6.02 -2.86 6.41
CA ARG A 49 -5.94 -2.53 7.85
C ARG A 49 -7.21 -2.93 8.59
N ARG A 50 -8.38 -2.63 8.03
CA ARG A 50 -9.68 -2.97 8.63
C ARG A 50 -9.88 -4.47 8.67
N PHE A 51 -9.53 -5.17 7.60
CA PHE A 51 -9.59 -6.63 7.53
C PHE A 51 -8.71 -7.25 8.62
N ASN A 52 -7.46 -6.83 8.73
CA ASN A 52 -6.53 -7.33 9.74
C ASN A 52 -7.06 -7.10 11.16
N ARG A 53 -7.68 -5.96 11.39
CA ARG A 53 -8.30 -5.64 12.68
C ARG A 53 -9.46 -6.58 13.00
N GLU A 54 -10.34 -6.85 12.03
CA GLU A 54 -11.46 -7.78 12.19
C GLU A 54 -11.00 -9.23 12.38
N TYR A 55 -9.98 -9.64 11.63
CA TYR A 55 -9.40 -10.98 11.74
C TYR A 55 -8.49 -11.14 12.95
N LYS A 56 -8.00 -10.05 13.53
CA LYS A 56 -7.08 -9.97 14.68
C LYS A 56 -5.68 -10.49 14.40
N GLU A 57 -5.27 -10.50 13.13
CA GLU A 57 -3.92 -10.83 12.68
C GLU A 57 -3.54 -9.95 11.50
N SER A 58 -2.25 -9.68 11.33
CA SER A 58 -1.73 -8.91 10.20
C SER A 58 -1.52 -9.81 8.97
N LEU A 59 -2.60 -10.23 8.33
CA LEU A 59 -2.58 -11.11 7.16
C LEU A 59 -2.44 -10.39 5.84
N LEU A 60 -3.09 -9.24 5.69
CA LEU A 60 -3.10 -8.49 4.44
C LEU A 60 -2.16 -7.29 4.52
N ASP A 61 -1.27 -7.21 3.55
CA ASP A 61 -0.37 -6.08 3.37
C ASP A 61 -0.44 -5.63 1.92
N ILE A 62 -0.90 -4.40 1.70
CA ILE A 62 -1.04 -3.85 0.36
C ILE A 62 0.30 -3.76 -0.39
N GLU A 63 1.41 -3.63 0.33
CA GLU A 63 2.73 -3.60 -0.28
C GLU A 63 3.15 -4.94 -0.88
N THR A 64 2.59 -6.05 -0.39
CA THR A 64 2.85 -7.39 -0.90
C THR A 64 1.88 -7.81 -2.01
N ALA A 65 0.89 -6.98 -2.32
CA ALA A 65 -0.09 -7.28 -3.35
C ALA A 65 0.55 -7.33 -4.74
N THR A 66 0.08 -8.24 -5.57
CA THR A 66 0.37 -8.22 -7.00
C THR A 66 -0.56 -7.21 -7.66
N VAL A 67 -0.01 -6.23 -8.35
CA VAL A 67 -0.76 -5.16 -9.00
C VAL A 67 -0.86 -5.45 -10.50
N THR A 68 -2.08 -5.43 -11.01
CA THR A 68 -2.36 -5.61 -12.44
C THR A 68 -3.26 -4.47 -12.92
N GLU A 69 -2.89 -3.88 -14.05
CA GLU A 69 -3.70 -2.83 -14.68
C GLU A 69 -4.43 -3.41 -15.89
N THR A 70 -5.74 -3.29 -15.94
CA THR A 70 -6.61 -3.75 -17.02
C THR A 70 -7.72 -2.75 -17.27
N ASP A 71 -7.97 -2.37 -18.52
CA ASP A 71 -9.14 -1.59 -19.00
C ASP A 71 -9.66 -0.50 -18.04
N GLY A 72 -8.78 0.42 -17.62
CA GLY A 72 -9.14 1.51 -16.74
C GLY A 72 -9.37 1.10 -15.28
N CYS A 73 -8.87 -0.06 -14.89
CA CYS A 73 -9.01 -0.61 -13.56
C CYS A 73 -7.64 -1.09 -13.05
N THR A 74 -7.33 -0.81 -11.79
CA THR A 74 -6.17 -1.39 -11.11
C THR A 74 -6.65 -2.47 -10.14
N VAL A 75 -6.05 -3.64 -10.22
CA VAL A 75 -6.40 -4.80 -9.39
C VAL A 75 -5.25 -5.13 -8.45
N PHE A 76 -5.53 -5.13 -7.15
CA PHE A 76 -4.61 -5.58 -6.13
C PHE A 76 -4.97 -7.01 -5.73
N SER A 77 -4.08 -7.95 -5.97
CA SER A 77 -4.28 -9.36 -5.65
C SER A 77 -3.46 -9.74 -4.42
N LEU A 78 -4.13 -10.23 -3.40
CA LEU A 78 -3.59 -10.59 -2.11
C LEU A 78 -3.84 -12.08 -1.85
N THR A 79 -2.83 -12.78 -1.37
CA THR A 79 -2.91 -14.21 -1.05
C THR A 79 -2.62 -14.42 0.43
N PRO A 80 -3.63 -14.21 1.33
CA PRO A 80 -3.43 -14.44 2.76
C PRO A 80 -3.23 -15.92 3.11
N ASP A 81 -3.66 -16.80 2.24
CA ASP A 81 -3.54 -18.25 2.32
C ASP A 81 -3.22 -18.77 0.92
N GLU A 82 -2.45 -19.84 0.80
CA GLU A 82 -2.07 -20.40 -0.51
C GLU A 82 -3.27 -20.82 -1.37
N ASN A 83 -4.42 -21.10 -0.73
CA ASN A 83 -5.65 -21.52 -1.40
C ASN A 83 -6.70 -20.41 -1.50
N ILE A 84 -6.44 -19.22 -0.97
CA ILE A 84 -7.41 -18.11 -0.96
C ILE A 84 -6.79 -16.86 -1.58
N LEU A 85 -7.49 -16.33 -2.57
CA LEU A 85 -7.14 -15.09 -3.27
C LEU A 85 -8.17 -14.02 -2.97
N ILE A 86 -7.70 -12.85 -2.55
CA ILE A 86 -8.52 -11.65 -2.40
C ILE A 86 -8.09 -10.65 -3.46
N SER A 87 -9.02 -10.24 -4.32
CA SER A 87 -8.76 -9.26 -5.36
C SER A 87 -9.56 -7.99 -5.11
N LEU A 88 -8.87 -6.87 -5.02
CA LEU A 88 -9.45 -5.55 -4.85
C LEU A 88 -9.42 -4.83 -6.19
N TYR A 89 -10.59 -4.61 -6.78
CA TYR A 89 -10.74 -3.89 -8.03
C TYR A 89 -10.96 -2.41 -7.74
N THR A 90 -10.02 -1.60 -8.16
CA THR A 90 -10.06 -0.16 -7.96
C THR A 90 -10.25 0.58 -9.28
N ASP A 91 -10.44 1.90 -9.23
CA ASP A 91 -10.41 2.73 -10.42
C ASP A 91 -8.98 2.82 -11.02
N SER A 92 -8.84 3.56 -12.11
CA SER A 92 -7.56 3.63 -12.87
C SER A 92 -6.41 4.23 -12.06
N ASP A 93 -6.69 5.07 -11.08
CA ASP A 93 -5.67 5.65 -10.19
C ASP A 93 -5.33 4.78 -8.98
N GLY A 94 -6.04 3.64 -8.80
CA GLY A 94 -5.78 2.70 -7.72
C GLY A 94 -6.23 3.15 -6.34
N VAL A 95 -7.06 4.19 -6.24
CA VAL A 95 -7.43 4.81 -4.96
C VAL A 95 -8.72 4.23 -4.40
N ARG A 96 -9.78 4.16 -5.20
CA ARG A 96 -11.12 3.81 -4.74
C ARG A 96 -11.49 2.38 -5.11
N ILE A 97 -11.88 1.57 -4.13
CA ILE A 97 -12.36 0.20 -4.38
C ILE A 97 -13.76 0.24 -4.95
N LYS A 98 -13.94 -0.47 -6.06
CA LYS A 98 -15.26 -0.66 -6.73
C LYS A 98 -15.82 -2.06 -6.54
N ARG A 99 -14.97 -3.05 -6.36
CA ARG A 99 -15.39 -4.44 -6.19
C ARG A 99 -14.33 -5.21 -5.42
N ILE A 100 -14.77 -6.15 -4.61
CA ILE A 100 -13.91 -7.12 -3.93
C ILE A 100 -14.33 -8.52 -4.36
N SER A 101 -13.37 -9.35 -4.68
CA SER A 101 -13.57 -10.76 -5.00
C SER A 101 -12.73 -11.62 -4.07
N ILE A 102 -13.33 -12.62 -3.48
CA ILE A 102 -12.64 -13.61 -2.66
C ILE A 102 -12.87 -14.97 -3.29
N THR A 103 -11.79 -15.64 -3.63
CA THR A 103 -11.84 -16.94 -4.31
C THR A 103 -11.03 -17.96 -3.54
N ALA A 104 -11.60 -19.14 -3.34
CA ALA A 104 -10.91 -20.28 -2.77
C ALA A 104 -10.68 -21.35 -3.83
N HIS A 105 -9.48 -21.92 -3.84
CA HIS A 105 -9.09 -22.99 -4.74
C HIS A 105 -8.66 -24.21 -3.93
N GLY A 106 -9.27 -25.33 -4.19
CA GLY A 106 -8.92 -26.57 -3.49
C GLY A 106 -9.77 -27.74 -3.94
N ASN A 107 -9.34 -28.94 -3.59
CA ASN A 107 -10.12 -30.13 -3.80
C ASN A 107 -11.16 -30.35 -2.67
N VAL A 108 -11.97 -31.40 -2.79
CA VAL A 108 -13.02 -31.71 -1.82
C VAL A 108 -12.44 -31.99 -0.42
N GLU A 109 -11.30 -32.66 -0.37
CA GLU A 109 -10.63 -32.98 0.90
C GLU A 109 -10.15 -31.72 1.62
N GLU A 110 -9.50 -30.79 0.90
CA GLU A 110 -9.07 -29.50 1.44
C GLU A 110 -10.26 -28.67 1.94
N MET A 111 -11.37 -28.66 1.20
CA MET A 111 -12.59 -27.99 1.61
C MET A 111 -13.15 -28.56 2.93
N GLN A 112 -13.14 -29.87 3.09
CA GLN A 112 -13.57 -30.53 4.32
C GLN A 112 -12.61 -30.32 5.49
N ASN A 113 -11.32 -30.15 5.21
CA ASN A 113 -10.25 -29.99 6.20
C ASN A 113 -10.02 -28.53 6.66
N GLY A 114 -11.01 -27.67 6.50
CA GLY A 114 -11.01 -26.33 7.06
C GLY A 114 -10.82 -25.18 6.07
N LEU A 115 -10.57 -25.46 4.79
CA LEU A 115 -10.48 -24.40 3.77
C LEU A 115 -11.78 -23.59 3.68
N PHE A 116 -12.93 -24.27 3.68
CA PHE A 116 -14.22 -23.60 3.64
C PHE A 116 -14.46 -22.72 4.88
N ALA A 117 -14.07 -23.20 6.07
CA ALA A 117 -14.19 -22.41 7.29
C ALA A 117 -13.30 -21.14 7.25
N ARG A 118 -12.07 -21.25 6.75
CA ARG A 118 -11.19 -20.09 6.54
C ARG A 118 -11.76 -19.12 5.52
N PHE A 119 -12.26 -19.63 4.40
CA PHE A 119 -12.91 -18.82 3.40
C PHE A 119 -14.08 -18.02 3.96
N LEU A 120 -14.97 -18.66 4.73
CA LEU A 120 -16.08 -17.98 5.40
C LEU A 120 -15.60 -16.93 6.42
N ALA A 121 -14.55 -17.23 7.17
CA ALA A 121 -13.96 -16.29 8.13
C ALA A 121 -13.44 -15.04 7.40
N PHE A 122 -12.78 -15.21 6.26
CA PHE A 122 -12.29 -14.09 5.46
C PHE A 122 -13.45 -13.28 4.86
N CYS A 123 -14.50 -13.91 4.38
CA CYS A 123 -15.70 -13.22 3.92
C CYS A 123 -16.35 -12.38 5.03
N LYS A 124 -16.43 -12.93 6.25
CA LYS A 124 -16.97 -12.21 7.42
C LYS A 124 -16.13 -10.99 7.80
N CYS A 125 -14.81 -11.04 7.63
CA CYS A 125 -13.94 -9.90 7.89
C CYS A 125 -13.98 -8.87 6.76
N ALA A 126 -14.15 -9.31 5.52
CA ALA A 126 -14.17 -8.44 4.36
C ALA A 126 -15.39 -7.52 4.32
N VAL A 127 -16.55 -7.99 4.75
CA VAL A 127 -17.80 -7.20 4.73
C VAL A 127 -17.68 -5.94 5.59
N PRO A 128 -17.35 -6.00 6.89
CA PRO A 128 -17.19 -4.77 7.68
C PRO A 128 -15.97 -3.95 7.24
N ALA A 129 -14.91 -4.57 6.76
CA ALA A 129 -13.74 -3.85 6.26
C ALA A 129 -14.05 -2.98 5.03
N TYR A 130 -14.99 -3.40 4.21
CA TYR A 130 -15.46 -2.65 3.05
C TYR A 130 -16.54 -1.61 3.45
N SER A 131 -17.55 -2.01 4.23
CA SER A 131 -18.71 -1.17 4.55
C SER A 131 -18.40 0.01 5.46
N ASN A 132 -17.38 -0.11 6.33
CA ASN A 132 -16.95 1.00 7.22
C ASN A 132 -16.46 2.25 6.48
N GLY A 133 -16.42 2.24 5.15
CA GLY A 133 -16.17 3.41 4.31
C GLY A 133 -17.42 4.12 3.82
N GLU A 134 -18.57 3.44 3.80
CA GLU A 134 -19.82 4.00 3.29
C GLU A 134 -20.72 4.64 4.36
N ASP A 135 -20.56 4.25 5.61
CA ASP A 135 -21.38 4.74 6.73
C ASP A 135 -21.01 6.16 7.21
N THR A 136 -20.17 6.86 6.47
CA THR A 136 -19.71 8.22 6.83
C THR A 136 -20.35 9.32 5.99
N TYR A 137 -21.44 9.03 5.27
CA TYR A 137 -22.16 10.02 4.49
C TYR A 137 -23.62 10.11 4.91
#